data_bb5ec82240f9f112e650fd5d921e9e1b
#
_entry.id   bb5ec82240f9f112e650fd5d921e9e1b
#
_cell.length_a   1.000
_cell.length_b   1.000
_cell.length_c   1.000
_cell.angle_alpha   90.00
_cell.angle_beta   90.00
_cell.angle_gamma   90.00
#
_symmetry.space_group_name_H-M   'P 1'
#
loop_
_entity.id
_entity.type
_entity.pdbx_description
1 polymer ?
#
loop_
_entity_poly.entity_id
_entity_poly.type
_entity_poly.pdbx_seq_one_letter_code
_entity_poly.pdbx_strand_id
1 'polypeptide(L)'
;IEDLLDIKGMVIERLASDKQLLNRIFLECGDVEFRFIINSGMYFGFLFGLIQMAVWYLYPAIWVLPLFGLLVGWATNWIALNVIFRPLKEHKVGPLKIQGLFLKRQPEVAESFCHIVTHEILTVGNIINAIMEGPKGDRARNMVKKHIKPLVDETAGMGKALTQMAFGPTGFATLKNQVGEKAIEISQTSFNNPVFEKDRARAVESIMVERMIALSSEEFQDLLRPCFQEDEIKLILVGAFLGFAAGVCQLVFVFGEALI
;
A
#
# COMPACT_ATOMS: atom_id res chain seq x y z
N ILE A 1 -13.83 10.94 -19.92
CA ILE A 1 -13.03 11.10 -18.67
C ILE A 1 -12.19 9.86 -18.45
N GLU A 2 -12.71 8.65 -18.59
CA GLU A 2 -11.96 7.39 -18.45
C GLU A 2 -10.70 7.34 -19.32
N ASP A 3 -10.75 7.91 -20.52
CA ASP A 3 -9.62 7.98 -21.45
C ASP A 3 -8.52 8.98 -21.04
N LEU A 4 -8.78 9.87 -20.09
CA LEU A 4 -7.85 10.92 -19.67
C LEU A 4 -7.12 10.57 -18.37
N LEU A 5 -7.66 9.66 -17.57
CA LEU A 5 -7.17 9.33 -16.24
C LEU A 5 -6.50 7.95 -16.23
N ASP A 6 -5.20 7.93 -16.05
CA ASP A 6 -4.43 6.71 -15.75
C ASP A 6 -4.29 6.55 -14.23
N ILE A 7 -5.35 6.01 -13.59
CA ILE A 7 -5.35 5.75 -12.14
C ILE A 7 -4.21 4.81 -11.75
N LYS A 8 -3.96 3.78 -12.55
CA LYS A 8 -2.92 2.79 -12.26
C LYS A 8 -1.54 3.44 -12.25
N GLY A 9 -1.21 4.21 -13.29
CA GLY A 9 0.06 4.93 -13.37
C GLY A 9 0.22 5.92 -12.21
N MET A 10 -0.81 6.69 -11.89
CA MET A 10 -0.83 7.63 -10.77
C MET A 10 -0.57 6.95 -9.41
N VAL A 11 -1.24 5.84 -9.13
CA VAL A 11 -1.07 5.08 -7.89
C VAL A 11 0.35 4.52 -7.79
N ILE A 12 0.86 3.92 -8.87
CA ILE A 12 2.23 3.38 -8.91
C ILE A 12 3.26 4.50 -8.68
N GLU A 13 3.13 5.63 -9.37
CA GLU A 13 4.03 6.77 -9.24
C GLU A 13 4.00 7.34 -7.81
N ARG A 14 2.81 7.47 -7.22
CA ARG A 14 2.65 7.97 -5.85
C ARG A 14 3.29 7.03 -4.83
N LEU A 15 3.06 5.72 -4.94
CA LEU A 15 3.65 4.73 -4.05
C LEU A 15 5.16 4.59 -4.24
N ALA A 16 5.66 4.72 -5.48
CA ALA A 16 7.09 4.68 -5.76
C ALA A 16 7.83 5.92 -5.22
N SER A 17 7.18 7.09 -5.23
CA SER A 17 7.76 8.35 -4.74
C SER A 17 7.73 8.48 -3.23
N ASP A 18 6.76 7.86 -2.55
CA ASP A 18 6.54 7.98 -1.10
C ASP A 18 6.67 6.62 -0.40
N LYS A 19 7.92 6.29 -0.04
CA LYS A 19 8.22 5.05 0.70
C LYS A 19 7.61 5.02 2.10
N GLN A 20 7.37 6.18 2.72
CA GLN A 20 6.74 6.24 4.05
C GLN A 20 5.27 5.86 3.97
N LEU A 21 4.57 6.34 2.94
CA LEU A 21 3.19 5.97 2.65
C LEU A 21 3.05 4.46 2.40
N LEU A 22 3.93 3.91 1.54
CA LEU A 22 3.95 2.47 1.26
C LEU A 22 4.16 1.66 2.55
N ASN A 23 5.14 2.07 3.38
CA ASN A 23 5.43 1.39 4.64
C ASN A 23 4.26 1.50 5.64
N ARG A 24 3.55 2.64 5.65
CA ARG A 24 2.38 2.85 6.51
C ARG A 24 1.22 1.95 6.09
N ILE A 25 0.92 1.83 4.78
CA ILE A 25 -0.08 0.90 4.27
C ILE A 25 0.24 -0.52 4.75
N PHE A 26 1.50 -0.93 4.60
CA PHE A 26 1.97 -2.24 4.99
C PHE A 26 1.80 -2.49 6.51
N LEU A 27 2.21 -1.54 7.34
CA LEU A 27 2.14 -1.67 8.80
C LEU A 27 0.70 -1.61 9.34
N GLU A 28 -0.14 -0.70 8.83
CA GLU A 28 -1.51 -0.55 9.33
C GLU A 28 -2.41 -1.71 8.88
N CYS A 29 -2.27 -2.17 7.62
CA CYS A 29 -3.05 -3.33 7.15
C CYS A 29 -2.59 -4.65 7.77
N GLY A 30 -1.29 -4.79 8.09
CA GLY A 30 -0.66 -6.01 8.57
C GLY A 30 -0.34 -6.06 10.07
N ASP A 31 -0.76 -5.08 10.88
CA ASP A 31 -0.38 -4.98 12.31
C ASP A 31 -0.68 -6.25 13.11
N VAL A 32 -1.83 -6.84 12.92
CA VAL A 32 -2.23 -8.08 13.64
C VAL A 32 -1.39 -9.27 13.18
N GLU A 33 -1.09 -9.35 11.89
CA GLU A 33 -0.25 -10.41 11.30
C GLU A 33 1.19 -10.28 11.79
N PHE A 34 1.73 -9.07 11.90
CA PHE A 34 3.07 -8.86 12.48
C PHE A 34 3.12 -9.24 13.96
N ARG A 35 2.12 -8.87 14.74
CA ARG A 35 2.00 -9.33 16.14
C ARG A 35 1.90 -10.84 16.24
N PHE A 36 1.19 -11.49 15.31
CA PHE A 36 1.15 -12.95 15.26
C PHE A 36 2.53 -13.54 14.95
N ILE A 37 3.30 -12.99 14.00
CA ILE A 37 4.67 -13.44 13.70
C ILE A 37 5.53 -13.36 14.96
N ILE A 38 5.52 -12.24 15.67
CA ILE A 38 6.30 -12.04 16.89
C ILE A 38 5.92 -13.07 17.96
N ASN A 39 4.61 -13.23 18.22
CA ASN A 39 4.13 -14.16 19.24
C ASN A 39 4.36 -15.62 18.85
N SER A 40 4.17 -15.98 17.59
CA SER A 40 4.41 -17.33 17.08
C SER A 40 5.88 -17.72 17.17
N GLY A 41 6.80 -16.76 17.00
CA GLY A 41 8.23 -16.96 17.22
C GLY A 41 8.54 -17.47 18.62
N MET A 42 7.87 -16.96 19.66
CA MET A 42 8.01 -17.43 21.04
C MET A 42 7.48 -18.87 21.20
N TYR A 43 6.27 -19.16 20.71
CA TYR A 43 5.67 -20.49 20.85
C TYR A 43 6.40 -21.56 20.05
N PHE A 44 6.65 -21.32 18.79
CA PHE A 44 7.38 -22.27 17.94
C PHE A 44 8.85 -22.37 18.34
N GLY A 45 9.48 -21.23 18.69
CA GLY A 45 10.85 -21.23 19.18
C GLY A 45 11.02 -22.06 20.46
N PHE A 46 10.09 -21.97 21.41
CA PHE A 46 10.06 -22.81 22.61
C PHE A 46 9.89 -24.30 22.25
N LEU A 47 8.92 -24.63 21.41
CA LEU A 47 8.66 -26.02 21.00
C LEU A 47 9.87 -26.63 20.29
N PHE A 48 10.43 -25.95 19.31
CA PHE A 48 11.61 -26.41 18.59
C PHE A 48 12.88 -26.39 19.46
N GLY A 49 12.96 -25.46 20.42
CA GLY A 49 14.03 -25.43 21.42
C GLY A 49 14.05 -26.68 22.30
N LEU A 50 12.88 -27.20 22.69
CA LEU A 50 12.79 -28.49 23.40
C LEU A 50 13.29 -29.66 22.53
N ILE A 51 12.98 -29.68 21.25
CA ILE A 51 13.48 -30.67 20.31
C ILE A 51 15.00 -30.54 20.16
N GLN A 52 15.52 -29.35 20.02
CA GLN A 52 16.94 -29.04 19.96
C GLN A 52 17.68 -29.54 21.23
N MET A 53 17.11 -29.30 22.40
CA MET A 53 17.64 -29.76 23.68
C MET A 53 17.72 -31.27 23.73
N ALA A 54 16.69 -32.00 23.27
CA ALA A 54 16.68 -33.45 23.21
C ALA A 54 17.76 -33.99 22.24
N VAL A 55 17.91 -33.37 21.08
CA VAL A 55 18.95 -33.72 20.10
C VAL A 55 20.33 -33.49 20.66
N TRP A 56 20.56 -32.31 21.29
CA TRP A 56 21.84 -32.02 21.93
C TRP A 56 22.21 -32.99 23.05
N TYR A 57 21.23 -33.40 23.84
CA TYR A 57 21.45 -34.38 24.91
C TYR A 57 21.90 -35.77 24.36
N LEU A 58 21.35 -36.18 23.21
CA LEU A 58 21.69 -37.44 22.56
C LEU A 58 23.00 -37.37 21.75
N TYR A 59 23.28 -36.19 21.16
CA TYR A 59 24.40 -35.97 20.26
C TYR A 59 25.02 -34.59 20.46
N PRO A 60 25.95 -34.45 21.43
CA PRO A 60 26.55 -33.12 21.76
C PRO A 60 27.66 -32.74 20.79
N ALA A 61 27.31 -32.41 19.54
CA ALA A 61 28.26 -31.96 18.52
C ALA A 61 28.19 -30.43 18.37
N ILE A 62 29.36 -29.77 18.25
CA ILE A 62 29.52 -28.30 18.20
C ILE A 62 28.61 -27.66 17.16
N TRP A 63 28.44 -28.27 16.00
CA TRP A 63 27.64 -27.75 14.89
C TRP A 63 26.12 -27.87 15.09
N VAL A 64 25.65 -28.68 16.05
CA VAL A 64 24.21 -28.91 16.30
C VAL A 64 23.50 -27.62 16.71
N LEU A 65 24.07 -26.85 17.64
CA LEU A 65 23.44 -25.63 18.14
C LEU A 65 23.28 -24.56 17.06
N PRO A 66 24.31 -24.18 16.28
CA PRO A 66 24.16 -23.21 15.20
C PRO A 66 23.24 -23.69 14.08
N LEU A 67 23.35 -24.96 13.69
CA LEU A 67 22.53 -25.51 12.61
C LEU A 67 21.06 -25.60 13.01
N PHE A 68 20.75 -26.11 14.21
CA PHE A 68 19.38 -26.12 14.71
C PHE A 68 18.83 -24.72 14.91
N GLY A 69 19.63 -23.76 15.41
CA GLY A 69 19.23 -22.37 15.50
C GLY A 69 18.80 -21.80 14.15
N LEU A 70 19.60 -22.05 13.10
CA LEU A 70 19.25 -21.66 11.72
C LEU A 70 17.94 -22.31 11.25
N LEU A 71 17.81 -23.65 11.43
CA LEU A 71 16.60 -24.38 11.02
C LEU A 71 15.35 -23.92 11.77
N VAL A 72 15.47 -23.69 13.08
CA VAL A 72 14.36 -23.22 13.91
C VAL A 72 13.94 -21.81 13.47
N GLY A 73 14.88 -20.87 13.30
CA GLY A 73 14.59 -19.53 12.85
C GLY A 73 13.96 -19.48 11.45
N TRP A 74 14.43 -20.33 10.53
CA TRP A 74 13.82 -20.51 9.22
C TRP A 74 12.40 -21.08 9.33
N ALA A 75 12.23 -22.19 10.06
CA ALA A 75 10.98 -22.91 10.16
C ALA A 75 9.88 -22.09 10.86
N THR A 76 10.21 -21.38 11.94
CA THR A 76 9.24 -20.54 12.67
C THR A 76 8.67 -19.46 11.77
N ASN A 77 9.51 -18.73 11.05
CA ASN A 77 9.05 -17.66 10.15
C ASN A 77 8.29 -18.25 8.94
N TRP A 78 8.76 -19.34 8.36
CA TRP A 78 8.07 -20.01 7.27
C TRP A 78 6.67 -20.51 7.67
N ILE A 79 6.54 -21.14 8.86
CA ILE A 79 5.24 -21.58 9.38
C ILE A 79 4.34 -20.38 9.65
N ALA A 80 4.85 -19.32 10.30
CA ALA A 80 4.07 -18.15 10.62
C ALA A 80 3.49 -17.50 9.36
N LEU A 81 4.29 -17.29 8.32
CA LEU A 81 3.84 -16.73 7.05
C LEU A 81 2.82 -17.63 6.34
N ASN A 82 3.02 -18.96 6.36
CA ASN A 82 2.03 -19.86 5.80
C ASN A 82 0.69 -19.81 6.54
N VAL A 83 0.68 -19.71 7.86
CA VAL A 83 -0.57 -19.59 8.66
C VAL A 83 -1.29 -18.26 8.38
N ILE A 84 -0.56 -17.19 8.08
CA ILE A 84 -1.14 -15.89 7.76
C ILE A 84 -1.87 -15.94 6.42
N PHE A 85 -1.25 -16.47 5.37
CA PHE A 85 -1.76 -16.41 4.01
C PHE A 85 -2.47 -17.68 3.53
N ARG A 86 -2.39 -18.78 4.26
CA ARG A 86 -2.97 -20.09 3.87
C ARG A 86 -3.71 -20.76 5.01
N PRO A 87 -4.72 -21.59 4.72
CA PRO A 87 -5.26 -21.92 3.41
C PRO A 87 -6.13 -20.78 2.83
N LEU A 88 -6.21 -20.68 1.50
CA LEU A 88 -7.04 -19.71 0.79
C LEU A 88 -8.53 -19.91 1.04
N LYS A 89 -8.96 -21.16 0.96
CA LYS A 89 -10.36 -21.54 1.17
C LYS A 89 -10.57 -21.97 2.63
N GLU A 90 -11.70 -21.60 3.16
CA GLU A 90 -12.12 -22.03 4.49
C GLU A 90 -12.23 -23.56 4.55
N HIS A 91 -11.36 -24.19 5.34
CA HIS A 91 -11.42 -25.60 5.62
C HIS A 91 -12.05 -25.83 6.98
N LYS A 92 -13.14 -26.59 7.01
CA LYS A 92 -13.80 -26.99 8.25
C LYS A 92 -13.15 -28.26 8.77
N VAL A 93 -12.42 -28.16 9.88
CA VAL A 93 -11.85 -29.31 10.60
C VAL A 93 -12.64 -29.44 11.90
N GLY A 94 -13.71 -30.25 11.86
CA GLY A 94 -14.65 -30.35 12.97
C GLY A 94 -15.37 -29.02 13.24
N PRO A 95 -15.36 -28.50 14.48
CA PRO A 95 -15.98 -27.20 14.83
C PRO A 95 -15.13 -26.01 14.45
N LEU A 96 -13.87 -26.23 14.05
CA LEU A 96 -12.90 -25.16 13.74
C LEU A 96 -12.90 -24.84 12.26
N LYS A 97 -12.97 -23.53 11.94
CA LYS A 97 -12.80 -22.96 10.60
C LYS A 97 -11.35 -22.50 10.46
N ILE A 98 -10.59 -23.20 9.62
CA ILE A 98 -9.19 -22.88 9.34
C ILE A 98 -9.12 -22.13 8.01
N GLN A 99 -8.65 -20.90 8.07
CA GLN A 99 -8.38 -20.02 6.94
C GLN A 99 -7.19 -19.14 7.30
N GLY A 100 -6.44 -18.68 6.33
CA GLY A 100 -5.34 -17.73 6.57
C GLY A 100 -5.80 -16.54 7.40
N LEU A 101 -5.02 -16.14 8.38
CA LEU A 101 -5.40 -15.07 9.34
C LEU A 101 -5.71 -13.76 8.62
N PHE A 102 -4.92 -13.41 7.61
CA PHE A 102 -5.12 -12.22 6.78
C PHE A 102 -6.45 -12.26 6.02
N LEU A 103 -6.78 -13.42 5.44
CA LEU A 103 -8.03 -13.61 4.69
C LEU A 103 -9.26 -13.58 5.59
N LYS A 104 -9.12 -14.06 6.81
CA LYS A 104 -10.19 -14.04 7.81
C LYS A 104 -10.55 -12.62 8.24
N ARG A 105 -9.61 -11.68 8.12
CA ARG A 105 -9.77 -10.27 8.46
C ARG A 105 -9.98 -9.38 7.23
N GLN A 106 -10.42 -9.96 6.11
CA GLN A 106 -10.67 -9.22 4.86
C GLN A 106 -11.47 -7.92 5.07
N PRO A 107 -12.57 -7.86 5.86
CA PRO A 107 -13.29 -6.61 6.09
C PRO A 107 -12.44 -5.52 6.74
N GLU A 108 -11.73 -5.83 7.83
CA GLU A 108 -10.91 -4.87 8.57
C GLU A 108 -9.72 -4.39 7.76
N VAL A 109 -9.08 -5.30 7.01
CA VAL A 109 -7.98 -4.95 6.11
C VAL A 109 -8.49 -4.07 4.95
N ALA A 110 -9.67 -4.39 4.38
CA ALA A 110 -10.28 -3.58 3.35
C ALA A 110 -10.59 -2.16 3.84
N GLU A 111 -11.13 -2.00 5.04
CA GLU A 111 -11.38 -0.69 5.65
C GLU A 111 -10.08 0.11 5.81
N SER A 112 -9.05 -0.47 6.45
CA SER A 112 -7.77 0.20 6.67
C SER A 112 -7.08 0.59 5.36
N PHE A 113 -7.04 -0.34 4.39
CA PHE A 113 -6.43 -0.09 3.08
C PHE A 113 -7.16 0.99 2.30
N CYS A 114 -8.50 0.89 2.18
CA CYS A 114 -9.31 1.87 1.46
C CYS A 114 -9.22 3.25 2.11
N HIS A 115 -9.21 3.31 3.45
CA HIS A 115 -9.05 4.57 4.17
C HIS A 115 -7.75 5.30 3.78
N ILE A 116 -6.61 4.62 3.82
CA ILE A 116 -5.33 5.22 3.46
C ILE A 116 -5.32 5.61 1.98
N VAL A 117 -5.76 4.71 1.10
CA VAL A 117 -5.74 4.94 -0.35
C VAL A 117 -6.61 6.14 -0.74
N THR A 118 -7.80 6.28 -0.17
CA THR A 118 -8.72 7.37 -0.53
C THR A 118 -8.31 8.72 0.07
N HIS A 119 -7.67 8.72 1.23
CA HIS A 119 -7.27 9.96 1.89
C HIS A 119 -5.88 10.47 1.49
N GLU A 120 -5.01 9.61 0.95
CA GLU A 120 -3.64 9.99 0.64
C GLU A 120 -3.23 9.80 -0.81
N ILE A 121 -3.84 8.85 -1.51
CA ILE A 121 -3.51 8.55 -2.90
C ILE A 121 -4.59 9.10 -3.84
N LEU A 122 -5.84 8.70 -3.65
CA LEU A 122 -6.96 9.06 -4.50
C LEU A 122 -7.64 10.36 -4.06
N THR A 123 -6.86 11.35 -3.58
CA THR A 123 -7.39 12.67 -3.27
C THR A 123 -7.83 13.38 -4.55
N VAL A 124 -8.82 14.26 -4.43
CA VAL A 124 -9.29 15.05 -5.58
C VAL A 124 -8.15 15.84 -6.21
N GLY A 125 -7.26 16.39 -5.38
CA GLY A 125 -6.06 17.10 -5.84
C GLY A 125 -5.13 16.22 -6.66
N ASN A 126 -4.79 15.03 -6.19
CA ASN A 126 -3.93 14.08 -6.91
C ASN A 126 -4.56 13.64 -8.24
N ILE A 127 -5.86 13.37 -8.26
CA ILE A 127 -6.59 12.99 -9.46
C ILE A 127 -6.55 14.13 -10.50
N ILE A 128 -6.80 15.36 -10.08
CA ILE A 128 -6.75 16.52 -10.99
C ILE A 128 -5.33 16.74 -11.51
N ASN A 129 -4.32 16.65 -10.65
CA ASN A 129 -2.93 16.78 -11.07
C ASN A 129 -2.57 15.68 -12.07
N ALA A 130 -2.95 14.42 -11.82
CA ALA A 130 -2.72 13.32 -12.76
C ALA A 130 -3.42 13.53 -14.13
N ILE A 131 -4.62 14.13 -14.14
CA ILE A 131 -5.33 14.48 -15.38
C ILE A 131 -4.61 15.61 -16.11
N MET A 132 -4.12 16.62 -15.39
CA MET A 132 -3.54 17.84 -15.98
C MET A 132 -2.06 17.68 -16.37
N GLU A 133 -1.31 16.87 -15.62
CA GLU A 133 0.15 16.70 -15.78
C GLU A 133 0.52 15.32 -16.37
N GLY A 134 -0.42 14.38 -16.36
CA GLY A 134 -0.22 13.03 -16.89
C GLY A 134 -0.01 12.97 -18.40
N PRO A 135 0.20 11.77 -18.97
CA PRO A 135 0.54 11.58 -20.39
C PRO A 135 -0.46 12.19 -21.39
N LYS A 136 -1.70 12.40 -20.97
CA LYS A 136 -2.77 13.03 -21.77
C LYS A 136 -3.14 14.44 -21.29
N GLY A 137 -2.30 15.07 -20.46
CA GLY A 137 -2.54 16.37 -19.84
C GLY A 137 -2.81 17.49 -20.84
N ASP A 138 -2.10 17.50 -21.98
CA ASP A 138 -2.34 18.50 -23.03
C ASP A 138 -3.77 18.41 -23.60
N ARG A 139 -4.32 17.21 -23.72
CA ARG A 139 -5.71 17.03 -24.17
C ARG A 139 -6.70 17.52 -23.13
N ALA A 140 -6.43 17.27 -21.84
CA ALA A 140 -7.25 17.76 -20.73
C ALA A 140 -7.24 19.29 -20.66
N ARG A 141 -6.05 19.92 -20.70
CA ARG A 141 -5.89 21.39 -20.74
C ARG A 141 -6.58 22.01 -21.93
N ASN A 142 -6.45 21.44 -23.12
CA ASN A 142 -7.13 21.89 -24.32
C ASN A 142 -8.66 21.78 -24.21
N MET A 143 -9.18 20.72 -23.57
CA MET A 143 -10.60 20.56 -23.32
C MET A 143 -11.10 21.65 -22.38
N VAL A 144 -10.42 21.94 -21.28
CA VAL A 144 -10.75 23.02 -20.34
C VAL A 144 -10.73 24.36 -21.08
N LYS A 145 -9.66 24.68 -21.82
CA LYS A 145 -9.56 25.91 -22.63
C LYS A 145 -10.70 26.04 -23.64
N LYS A 146 -11.08 24.95 -24.28
CA LYS A 146 -12.20 24.94 -25.26
C LYS A 146 -13.53 25.30 -24.62
N HIS A 147 -13.79 24.88 -23.40
CA HIS A 147 -15.04 25.17 -22.68
C HIS A 147 -15.04 26.55 -22.03
N ILE A 148 -13.87 27.06 -21.62
CA ILE A 148 -13.75 28.38 -20.99
C ILE A 148 -13.84 29.51 -22.04
N LYS A 149 -13.28 29.30 -23.22
CA LYS A 149 -13.30 30.34 -24.29
C LYS A 149 -14.69 30.92 -24.61
N PRO A 150 -15.74 30.11 -24.78
CA PRO A 150 -17.10 30.61 -24.98
C PRO A 150 -17.66 31.39 -23.79
N LEU A 151 -17.36 30.93 -22.55
CA LEU A 151 -17.79 31.59 -21.31
C LEU A 151 -17.16 33.00 -21.20
N VAL A 152 -15.89 33.12 -21.56
CA VAL A 152 -15.22 34.47 -21.61
C VAL A 152 -15.86 35.34 -22.68
N ASP A 153 -16.23 34.79 -23.85
CA ASP A 153 -16.89 35.56 -24.91
C ASP A 153 -18.30 36.04 -24.49
N GLU A 154 -19.04 35.19 -23.76
CA GLU A 154 -20.36 35.48 -23.24
C GLU A 154 -20.30 36.52 -22.10
N THR A 155 -19.40 36.32 -21.14
CA THR A 155 -19.22 37.25 -19.99
C THR A 155 -18.69 38.62 -20.43
N ALA A 156 -17.83 38.62 -21.45
CA ALA A 156 -17.32 39.89 -22.01
C ALA A 156 -18.40 40.75 -22.63
N GLY A 157 -19.51 40.21 -23.16
CA GLY A 157 -20.67 40.91 -23.66
C GLY A 157 -20.37 42.20 -24.43
N MET A 158 -20.97 43.31 -24.04
CA MET A 158 -20.69 44.65 -24.59
C MET A 158 -19.26 45.13 -24.31
N GLY A 159 -18.58 44.61 -23.28
CA GLY A 159 -17.19 44.93 -22.97
C GLY A 159 -16.20 44.38 -23.99
N LYS A 160 -16.58 43.37 -24.79
CA LYS A 160 -15.75 42.83 -25.86
C LYS A 160 -15.36 43.87 -26.92
N ALA A 161 -16.34 44.70 -27.34
CA ALA A 161 -16.09 45.75 -28.29
C ALA A 161 -15.16 46.82 -27.73
N LEU A 162 -15.36 47.20 -26.46
CA LEU A 162 -14.49 48.17 -25.76
C LEU A 162 -13.06 47.64 -25.55
N THR A 163 -12.93 46.36 -25.18
CA THR A 163 -11.63 45.72 -24.97
C THR A 163 -10.87 45.53 -26.31
N GLN A 164 -11.57 45.22 -27.39
CA GLN A 164 -10.97 45.14 -28.72
C GLN A 164 -10.57 46.51 -29.25
N MET A 165 -11.31 47.58 -28.93
CA MET A 165 -10.95 48.96 -29.25
C MET A 165 -9.71 49.41 -28.46
N ALA A 166 -9.59 49.05 -27.19
CA ALA A 166 -8.49 49.46 -26.32
C ALA A 166 -7.19 48.71 -26.57
N PHE A 167 -7.27 47.39 -26.79
CA PHE A 167 -6.10 46.49 -26.87
C PHE A 167 -5.91 45.85 -28.25
N GLY A 168 -6.79 46.10 -29.20
CA GLY A 168 -6.80 45.46 -30.51
C GLY A 168 -7.25 43.99 -30.49
N PRO A 169 -7.43 43.37 -31.69
CA PRO A 169 -7.85 41.94 -31.79
C PRO A 169 -6.86 41.00 -31.18
N THR A 170 -5.58 41.25 -31.31
CA THR A 170 -4.48 40.45 -30.74
C THR A 170 -4.44 40.53 -29.21
N GLY A 171 -4.65 41.70 -28.63
CA GLY A 171 -4.70 41.93 -27.20
C GLY A 171 -5.86 41.18 -26.53
N PHE A 172 -7.04 41.16 -27.15
CA PHE A 172 -8.18 40.40 -26.67
C PHE A 172 -7.93 38.88 -26.73
N ALA A 173 -7.29 38.37 -27.81
CA ALA A 173 -6.91 36.99 -27.91
C ALA A 173 -5.89 36.56 -26.84
N THR A 174 -4.94 37.42 -26.52
CA THR A 174 -3.95 37.22 -25.46
C THR A 174 -4.64 37.17 -24.09
N LEU A 175 -5.52 38.11 -23.79
CA LEU A 175 -6.32 38.14 -22.56
C LEU A 175 -7.14 36.84 -22.40
N LYS A 176 -7.80 36.39 -23.46
CA LYS A 176 -8.57 35.15 -23.48
C LYS A 176 -7.73 33.92 -23.19
N ASN A 177 -6.50 33.86 -23.69
CA ASN A 177 -5.58 32.76 -23.38
C ASN A 177 -5.08 32.84 -21.92
N GLN A 178 -4.76 34.04 -21.42
CA GLN A 178 -4.37 34.23 -20.01
C GLN A 178 -5.50 33.85 -19.04
N VAL A 179 -6.75 34.21 -19.34
CA VAL A 179 -7.91 33.75 -18.55
C VAL A 179 -8.03 32.25 -18.59
N GLY A 180 -7.79 31.60 -19.74
CA GLY A 180 -7.79 30.15 -19.87
C GLY A 180 -6.69 29.47 -19.01
N GLU A 181 -5.48 30.00 -19.01
CA GLU A 181 -4.40 29.51 -18.14
C GLU A 181 -4.71 29.72 -16.65
N LYS A 182 -5.19 30.93 -16.30
CA LYS A 182 -5.55 31.24 -14.91
C LYS A 182 -6.71 30.39 -14.41
N ALA A 183 -7.66 30.05 -15.26
CA ALA A 183 -8.76 29.17 -14.91
C ALA A 183 -8.29 27.72 -14.65
N ILE A 184 -7.26 27.24 -15.36
CA ILE A 184 -6.63 25.95 -15.08
C ILE A 184 -5.95 26.00 -13.70
N GLU A 185 -5.18 27.04 -13.42
CA GLU A 185 -4.50 27.23 -12.13
C GLU A 185 -5.51 27.32 -10.96
N ILE A 186 -6.59 28.09 -11.14
CA ILE A 186 -7.66 28.21 -10.13
C ILE A 186 -8.40 26.88 -9.96
N SER A 187 -8.64 26.12 -11.01
CA SER A 187 -9.27 24.79 -10.87
C SER A 187 -8.41 23.85 -10.03
N GLN A 188 -7.10 23.84 -10.20
CA GLN A 188 -6.21 23.02 -9.37
C GLN A 188 -6.26 23.42 -7.89
N THR A 189 -6.28 24.74 -7.59
CA THR A 189 -6.32 25.25 -6.21
C THR A 189 -7.70 25.16 -5.56
N SER A 190 -8.78 25.31 -6.32
CA SER A 190 -10.16 25.29 -5.78
C SER A 190 -10.60 23.90 -5.31
N PHE A 191 -10.02 22.84 -5.87
CA PHE A 191 -10.31 21.47 -5.46
C PHE A 191 -9.54 21.02 -4.21
N ASN A 192 -8.56 21.79 -3.74
CA ASN A 192 -7.86 21.56 -2.48
C ASN A 192 -8.65 22.06 -1.23
N ASN A 193 -9.98 22.13 -1.33
CA ASN A 193 -10.83 22.47 -0.17
C ASN A 193 -10.96 21.24 0.75
N PRO A 194 -10.48 21.31 2.02
CA PRO A 194 -10.46 20.16 2.91
C PRO A 194 -11.84 19.56 3.20
N VAL A 195 -12.90 20.36 3.18
CA VAL A 195 -14.28 19.89 3.42
C VAL A 195 -14.76 19.07 2.23
N PHE A 196 -14.52 19.58 1.01
CA PHE A 196 -14.91 18.90 -0.22
C PHE A 196 -14.12 17.59 -0.41
N GLU A 197 -12.83 17.59 -0.11
CA GLU A 197 -12.00 16.39 -0.17
C GLU A 197 -12.50 15.32 0.79
N LYS A 198 -12.80 15.69 2.04
CA LYS A 198 -13.25 14.74 3.07
C LYS A 198 -14.57 14.04 2.71
N ASP A 199 -15.54 14.79 2.18
CA ASP A 199 -16.83 14.21 1.80
C ASP A 199 -16.71 13.30 0.57
N ARG A 200 -15.85 13.66 -0.38
CA ARG A 200 -15.61 12.83 -1.57
C ARG A 200 -14.78 11.59 -1.25
N ALA A 201 -13.75 11.73 -0.40
CA ALA A 201 -12.96 10.62 0.08
C ALA A 201 -13.84 9.54 0.73
N ARG A 202 -14.76 9.95 1.62
CA ARG A 202 -15.70 9.02 2.27
C ARG A 202 -16.62 8.29 1.29
N ALA A 203 -17.14 8.99 0.27
CA ALA A 203 -17.99 8.37 -0.74
C ALA A 203 -17.23 7.32 -1.58
N VAL A 204 -15.99 7.63 -1.97
CA VAL A 204 -15.13 6.70 -2.69
C VAL A 204 -14.71 5.54 -1.79
N GLU A 205 -14.34 5.82 -0.55
CA GLU A 205 -13.97 4.83 0.47
C GLU A 205 -15.06 3.79 0.65
N SER A 206 -16.31 4.21 0.86
CA SER A 206 -17.43 3.28 1.06
C SER A 206 -17.64 2.34 -0.12
N ILE A 207 -17.52 2.85 -1.36
CA ILE A 207 -17.64 2.05 -2.58
C ILE A 207 -16.47 1.07 -2.70
N MET A 208 -15.24 1.53 -2.41
CA MET A 208 -14.04 0.68 -2.48
C MET A 208 -14.10 -0.44 -1.43
N VAL A 209 -14.48 -0.12 -0.19
CA VAL A 209 -14.62 -1.09 0.90
C VAL A 209 -15.66 -2.15 0.52
N GLU A 210 -16.85 -1.74 0.05
CA GLU A 210 -17.89 -2.67 -0.39
C GLU A 210 -17.37 -3.62 -1.49
N ARG A 211 -16.67 -3.08 -2.49
CA ARG A 211 -16.09 -3.87 -3.58
C ARG A 211 -14.99 -4.80 -3.10
N MET A 212 -14.15 -4.34 -2.19
CA MET A 212 -13.04 -5.12 -1.64
C MET A 212 -13.53 -6.27 -0.74
N ILE A 213 -14.59 -6.05 0.03
CA ILE A 213 -15.22 -7.10 0.84
C ILE A 213 -15.92 -8.14 -0.05
N ALA A 214 -16.46 -7.73 -1.19
CA ALA A 214 -17.12 -8.61 -2.15
C ALA A 214 -16.15 -9.49 -2.96
N LEU A 215 -14.84 -9.23 -2.93
CA LEU A 215 -13.84 -10.05 -3.59
C LEU A 215 -13.81 -11.46 -2.99
N SER A 216 -13.55 -12.46 -3.82
CA SER A 216 -13.20 -13.78 -3.34
C SER A 216 -11.87 -13.74 -2.56
N SER A 217 -11.63 -14.72 -1.69
CA SER A 217 -10.37 -14.80 -0.93
C SER A 217 -9.14 -14.89 -1.85
N GLU A 218 -9.28 -15.49 -3.03
CA GLU A 218 -8.24 -15.59 -4.04
C GLU A 218 -7.94 -14.20 -4.64
N GLU A 219 -8.97 -13.48 -5.11
CA GLU A 219 -8.84 -12.14 -5.67
C GLU A 219 -8.31 -11.12 -4.65
N PHE A 220 -8.78 -11.20 -3.41
CA PHE A 220 -8.32 -10.35 -2.32
C PHE A 220 -6.84 -10.57 -2.00
N GLN A 221 -6.41 -11.84 -1.97
CA GLN A 221 -5.01 -12.18 -1.76
C GLN A 221 -4.15 -11.68 -2.93
N ASP A 222 -4.57 -11.91 -4.17
CA ASP A 222 -3.81 -11.51 -5.36
C ASP A 222 -3.66 -9.99 -5.46
N LEU A 223 -4.62 -9.24 -4.92
CA LEU A 223 -4.55 -7.78 -4.87
C LEU A 223 -3.49 -7.28 -3.88
N LEU A 224 -3.41 -7.87 -2.69
CA LEU A 224 -2.58 -7.35 -1.59
C LEU A 224 -1.26 -8.11 -1.39
N ARG A 225 -1.20 -9.39 -1.73
CA ARG A 225 -0.02 -10.23 -1.55
C ARG A 225 1.26 -9.69 -2.21
N PRO A 226 1.22 -9.09 -3.40
CA PRO A 226 2.43 -8.52 -4.00
C PRO A 226 3.12 -7.49 -3.08
N CYS A 227 2.36 -6.77 -2.25
CA CYS A 227 2.90 -5.81 -1.29
C CYS A 227 3.72 -6.49 -0.17
N PHE A 228 3.43 -7.75 0.15
CA PHE A 228 4.08 -8.52 1.22
C PHE A 228 5.12 -9.50 0.70
N GLN A 229 5.01 -9.94 -0.55
CA GLN A 229 5.77 -11.06 -1.11
C GLN A 229 7.29 -10.83 -1.13
N GLU A 230 7.74 -9.59 -1.37
CA GLU A 230 9.17 -9.28 -1.36
C GLU A 230 9.77 -9.40 0.05
N ASP A 231 8.99 -9.11 1.07
CA ASP A 231 9.45 -9.14 2.45
C ASP A 231 9.30 -10.52 3.10
N GLU A 232 8.45 -11.42 2.56
CA GLU A 232 8.32 -12.81 3.02
C GLU A 232 9.67 -13.53 3.01
N ILE A 233 10.39 -13.46 1.90
CA ILE A 233 11.70 -14.12 1.75
C ILE A 233 12.73 -13.50 2.69
N LYS A 234 12.74 -12.17 2.78
CA LYS A 234 13.65 -11.44 3.69
C LYS A 234 13.40 -11.82 5.14
N LEU A 235 12.14 -11.89 5.56
CA LEU A 235 11.76 -12.28 6.93
C LEU A 235 12.22 -13.72 7.26
N ILE A 236 12.05 -14.66 6.33
CA ILE A 236 12.51 -16.05 6.49
C ILE A 236 14.04 -16.09 6.63
N LEU A 237 14.78 -15.39 5.77
CA LEU A 237 16.24 -15.35 5.79
C LEU A 237 16.78 -14.67 7.04
N VAL A 238 16.19 -13.56 7.45
CA VAL A 238 16.56 -12.85 8.69
C VAL A 238 16.29 -13.75 9.89
N GLY A 239 15.16 -14.46 9.94
CA GLY A 239 14.86 -15.43 11.00
C GLY A 239 15.90 -16.55 11.06
N ALA A 240 16.28 -17.12 9.92
CA ALA A 240 17.33 -18.13 9.82
C ALA A 240 18.69 -17.60 10.33
N PHE A 241 19.07 -16.40 9.91
CA PHE A 241 20.32 -15.77 10.32
C PHE A 241 20.34 -15.46 11.82
N LEU A 242 19.27 -14.89 12.37
CA LEU A 242 19.16 -14.61 13.81
C LEU A 242 19.18 -15.89 14.64
N GLY A 243 18.49 -16.95 14.16
CA GLY A 243 18.54 -18.27 14.80
C GLY A 243 19.94 -18.86 14.79
N PHE A 244 20.65 -18.77 13.66
CA PHE A 244 22.07 -19.20 13.59
C PHE A 244 22.94 -18.43 14.57
N ALA A 245 22.85 -17.10 14.59
CA ALA A 245 23.60 -16.25 15.51
C ALA A 245 23.31 -16.59 16.98
N ALA A 246 22.04 -16.80 17.32
CA ALA A 246 21.65 -17.24 18.66
C ALA A 246 22.24 -18.61 19.02
N GLY A 247 22.24 -19.56 18.08
CA GLY A 247 22.88 -20.88 18.26
C GLY A 247 24.41 -20.78 18.48
N VAL A 248 25.07 -19.89 17.76
CA VAL A 248 26.51 -19.59 17.99
C VAL A 248 26.74 -18.94 19.36
N CYS A 249 25.93 -17.95 19.72
CA CYS A 249 26.02 -17.33 21.05
C CYS A 249 25.78 -18.37 22.17
N GLN A 250 24.80 -19.23 22.01
CA GLN A 250 24.52 -20.31 22.96
C GLN A 250 25.70 -21.25 23.10
N LEU A 251 26.34 -21.62 21.97
CA LEU A 251 27.52 -22.46 21.96
C LEU A 251 28.69 -21.83 22.73
N VAL A 252 28.95 -20.54 22.46
CA VAL A 252 30.14 -19.83 23.06
C VAL A 252 29.91 -19.51 24.52
N PHE A 253 28.73 -18.94 24.86
CA PHE A 253 28.50 -18.37 26.21
C PHE A 253 27.95 -19.37 27.21
N VAL A 254 27.22 -20.41 26.74
CA VAL A 254 26.58 -21.38 27.64
C VAL A 254 27.36 -22.70 27.70
N PHE A 255 27.88 -23.15 26.57
CA PHE A 255 28.57 -24.44 26.48
C PHE A 255 30.08 -24.33 26.16
N GLY A 256 30.65 -23.11 26.13
CA GLY A 256 32.06 -22.90 25.79
C GLY A 256 33.02 -23.61 26.73
N GLU A 257 32.69 -23.73 28.01
CA GLU A 257 33.50 -24.49 28.99
C GLU A 257 33.44 -26.03 28.80
N ALA A 258 32.40 -26.54 28.15
CA ALA A 258 32.26 -27.96 27.84
C ALA A 258 33.00 -28.37 26.56
N LEU A 259 33.60 -27.42 25.84
CA LEU A 259 34.36 -27.61 24.60
C LEU A 259 35.89 -27.58 24.81
N ILE A 260 36.31 -27.21 25.97
CA ILE A 260 37.72 -27.23 26.43
C ILE A 260 37.92 -28.44 27.36
#